data_8d81b244ca7d4d19cd4f93dd815b9b3e
#
_entry.id   8d81b244ca7d4d19cd4f93dd815b9b3e
#
_cell.length_a   1.000
_cell.length_b   1.000
_cell.length_c   1.000
_cell.angle_alpha   90.00
_cell.angle_beta   90.00
_cell.angle_gamma   90.00
#
_symmetry.space_group_name_H-M   'P 1'
#
loop_
_entity.id
_entity.type
_entity.pdbx_description
1 polymer ?
#
loop_
_entity_poly.entity_id
_entity_poly.type
_entity_poly.pdbx_seq_one_letter_code
_entity_poly.pdbx_strand_id
1 'polypeptide(L)'
;MKQEKDRIVKFFTLKLWLRISAIVIGGAIFYLNISSMKEGEYSIIALIFGTLFLAAGLFENSWYFNITKEQAIQKAGIFFFPKTKIINFSAIHSIEIETFKRPARFGTFTEVKMVLLDGKTIVIDNDKTKFLQKQLEEIAEVQDVIRRQNNKKAEDFFNAVAADILNSKE
;
A
#
# COMPACT_ATOMS: atom_id res chain seq x y z
N MET A 1 -25.80 -8.79 -18.90
CA MET A 1 -25.22 -8.46 -17.56
C MET A 1 -24.07 -7.48 -17.79
N LYS A 2 -24.21 -6.21 -17.40
CA LYS A 2 -23.07 -5.27 -17.37
C LYS A 2 -22.13 -5.77 -16.27
N GLN A 3 -20.89 -6.13 -16.63
CA GLN A 3 -19.82 -6.35 -15.64
C GLN A 3 -19.67 -5.03 -14.87
N GLU A 4 -20.03 -5.05 -13.60
CA GLU A 4 -19.79 -3.95 -12.70
C GLU A 4 -18.27 -3.80 -12.60
N LYS A 5 -17.76 -2.66 -13.07
CA LYS A 5 -16.32 -2.41 -13.14
C LYS A 5 -15.79 -2.34 -11.72
N ASP A 6 -14.88 -3.24 -11.34
CA ASP A 6 -14.26 -3.27 -10.02
C ASP A 6 -13.78 -1.86 -9.64
N ARG A 7 -14.29 -1.32 -8.54
CA ARG A 7 -13.88 -0.02 -8.02
C ARG A 7 -12.65 -0.20 -7.14
N ILE A 8 -11.51 0.29 -7.61
CA ILE A 8 -10.21 0.04 -6.99
C ILE A 8 -9.53 1.37 -6.66
N VAL A 9 -9.24 1.58 -5.37
CA VAL A 9 -8.39 2.66 -4.85
C VAL A 9 -6.95 2.17 -4.78
N LYS A 10 -5.99 2.96 -5.28
CA LYS A 10 -4.59 2.55 -5.41
C LYS A 10 -3.67 3.48 -4.65
N PHE A 11 -2.77 2.91 -3.86
CA PHE A 11 -1.65 3.58 -3.22
C PHE A 11 -0.33 3.00 -3.73
N PHE A 12 0.58 3.88 -4.12
CA PHE A 12 1.92 3.51 -4.58
C PHE A 12 2.95 4.14 -3.66
N THR A 13 3.64 3.35 -2.87
CA THR A 13 4.70 3.81 -1.97
C THR A 13 5.86 4.46 -2.73
N LEU A 14 6.17 3.95 -3.95
CA LEU A 14 7.15 4.53 -4.84
C LEU A 14 6.47 5.06 -6.10
N LYS A 15 6.59 6.37 -6.33
CA LYS A 15 6.06 7.01 -7.54
C LYS A 15 6.73 6.47 -8.78
N LEU A 16 5.97 6.30 -9.85
CA LEU A 16 6.45 5.74 -11.12
C LEU A 16 7.68 6.48 -11.65
N TRP A 17 7.70 7.81 -11.58
CA TRP A 17 8.83 8.60 -12.06
C TRP A 17 10.14 8.33 -11.28
N LEU A 18 10.07 8.11 -9.95
CA LEU A 18 11.23 7.74 -9.14
C LEU A 18 11.78 6.37 -9.55
N ARG A 19 10.88 5.42 -9.84
CA ARG A 19 11.25 4.08 -10.31
C ARG A 19 11.94 4.16 -11.67
N ILE A 20 11.38 4.91 -12.60
CA ILE A 20 11.99 5.13 -13.93
C ILE A 20 13.35 5.81 -13.78
N SER A 21 13.46 6.85 -12.96
CA SER A 21 14.74 7.52 -12.73
C SER A 21 15.80 6.57 -12.16
N ALA A 22 15.43 5.72 -11.21
CA ALA A 22 16.33 4.73 -10.64
C ALA A 22 16.81 3.71 -11.69
N ILE A 23 15.93 3.23 -12.56
CA ILE A 23 16.28 2.32 -13.66
C ILE A 23 17.23 3.01 -14.65
N VAL A 24 16.96 4.26 -15.03
CA VAL A 24 17.81 5.01 -15.97
C VAL A 24 19.20 5.24 -15.37
N ILE A 25 19.27 5.69 -14.10
CA ILE A 25 20.53 5.93 -13.41
C ILE A 25 21.32 4.61 -13.27
N GLY A 26 20.67 3.55 -12.79
CA GLY A 26 21.28 2.24 -12.65
C GLY A 26 21.81 1.70 -13.98
N GLY A 27 21.01 1.79 -15.04
CA GLY A 27 21.39 1.39 -16.40
C GLY A 27 22.57 2.19 -16.94
N ALA A 28 22.61 3.52 -16.73
CA ALA A 28 23.71 4.37 -17.12
C ALA A 28 25.01 4.00 -16.39
N ILE A 29 24.94 3.76 -15.06
CA ILE A 29 26.12 3.32 -14.29
C ILE A 29 26.65 1.98 -14.83
N PHE A 30 25.77 1.02 -15.10
CA PHE A 30 26.16 -0.26 -15.70
C PHE A 30 26.80 -0.09 -17.06
N TYR A 31 26.19 0.68 -17.95
CA TYR A 31 26.70 0.92 -19.29
C TYR A 31 28.09 1.53 -19.26
N LEU A 32 28.29 2.58 -18.47
CA LEU A 32 29.60 3.24 -18.32
C LEU A 32 30.67 2.28 -17.77
N ASN A 33 30.31 1.49 -16.74
CA ASN A 33 31.26 0.56 -16.14
C ASN A 33 31.65 -0.58 -17.09
N ILE A 34 30.70 -1.10 -17.89
CA ILE A 34 30.98 -2.11 -18.91
C ILE A 34 31.85 -1.52 -20.03
N SER A 35 31.64 -0.26 -20.42
CA SER A 35 32.48 0.42 -21.41
C SER A 35 33.89 0.56 -20.93
N SER A 36 34.13 0.96 -19.68
CA SER A 36 35.45 1.09 -19.06
C SER A 36 36.17 -0.26 -18.89
N MET A 37 35.44 -1.36 -18.76
CA MET A 37 36.02 -2.73 -18.72
C MET A 37 36.80 -3.04 -20.02
N LYS A 38 36.40 -2.49 -21.15
CA LYS A 38 37.11 -2.70 -22.43
C LYS A 38 38.51 -2.02 -22.44
N GLU A 39 38.69 -1.00 -21.60
CA GLU A 39 39.93 -0.26 -21.42
C GLU A 39 40.77 -0.80 -20.24
N GLY A 40 40.31 -1.91 -19.62
CA GLY A 40 40.96 -2.53 -18.45
C GLY A 40 40.63 -1.87 -17.12
N GLU A 41 39.77 -0.85 -17.14
CA GLU A 41 39.33 -0.12 -15.95
C GLU A 41 37.90 -0.51 -15.62
N TYR A 42 37.67 -1.02 -14.42
CA TYR A 42 36.30 -1.26 -13.92
C TYR A 42 36.18 -0.96 -12.42
N SER A 43 34.99 -0.57 -11.99
CA SER A 43 34.75 -0.25 -10.60
C SER A 43 33.68 -1.20 -10.02
N ILE A 44 34.09 -2.03 -9.05
CA ILE A 44 33.18 -2.90 -8.30
C ILE A 44 32.16 -2.06 -7.55
N ILE A 45 32.53 -0.89 -7.02
CA ILE A 45 31.65 0.03 -6.34
C ILE A 45 30.56 0.51 -7.29
N ALA A 46 30.89 0.88 -8.52
CA ALA A 46 29.90 1.28 -9.53
C ALA A 46 28.93 0.14 -9.86
N LEU A 47 29.40 -1.11 -9.95
CA LEU A 47 28.52 -2.28 -10.15
C LEU A 47 27.54 -2.45 -9.00
N ILE A 48 28.00 -2.32 -7.74
CA ILE A 48 27.14 -2.40 -6.57
C ILE A 48 26.05 -1.31 -6.61
N PHE A 49 26.44 -0.04 -6.83
CA PHE A 49 25.48 1.06 -6.92
C PHE A 49 24.52 0.90 -8.09
N GLY A 50 24.98 0.52 -9.27
CA GLY A 50 24.14 0.25 -10.43
C GLY A 50 23.10 -0.83 -10.13
N THR A 51 23.51 -1.93 -9.47
CA THR A 51 22.60 -3.01 -9.05
C THR A 51 21.57 -2.52 -8.04
N LEU A 52 21.99 -1.74 -7.04
CA LEU A 52 21.07 -1.18 -6.03
C LEU A 52 20.03 -0.25 -6.66
N PHE A 53 20.43 0.63 -7.59
CA PHE A 53 19.50 1.50 -8.30
C PHE A 53 18.52 0.71 -9.18
N LEU A 54 18.99 -0.31 -9.92
CA LEU A 54 18.11 -1.17 -10.70
C LEU A 54 17.14 -1.94 -9.81
N ALA A 55 17.62 -2.51 -8.70
CA ALA A 55 16.76 -3.21 -7.74
C ALA A 55 15.70 -2.27 -7.15
N ALA A 56 16.08 -1.04 -6.76
CA ALA A 56 15.13 -0.03 -6.25
C ALA A 56 14.10 0.38 -7.31
N GLY A 57 14.50 0.53 -8.58
CA GLY A 57 13.59 0.87 -9.66
C GLY A 57 12.62 -0.26 -10.02
N LEU A 58 13.07 -1.52 -9.89
CA LEU A 58 12.25 -2.70 -10.14
C LEU A 58 11.39 -3.12 -8.94
N PHE A 59 11.65 -2.55 -7.76
CA PHE A 59 10.86 -2.87 -6.58
C PHE A 59 9.48 -2.22 -6.65
N GLU A 60 8.45 -3.02 -6.37
CA GLU A 60 7.06 -2.58 -6.24
C GLU A 60 6.60 -2.78 -4.80
N ASN A 61 5.97 -1.76 -4.24
CA ASN A 61 5.17 -1.88 -3.02
C ASN A 61 3.92 -1.02 -3.23
N SER A 62 2.81 -1.68 -3.42
CA SER A 62 1.54 -1.02 -3.75
C SER A 62 0.38 -1.68 -3.02
N TRP A 63 -0.60 -0.85 -2.65
CA TRP A 63 -1.84 -1.28 -2.04
C TRP A 63 -3.00 -1.00 -2.99
N TYR A 64 -3.91 -1.95 -3.09
CA TYR A 64 -5.13 -1.89 -3.89
C TYR A 64 -6.31 -2.22 -2.99
N PHE A 65 -7.22 -1.29 -2.79
CA PHE A 65 -8.48 -1.52 -2.08
C PHE A 65 -9.56 -1.77 -3.11
N ASN A 66 -9.99 -3.01 -3.24
CA ASN A 66 -11.09 -3.40 -4.09
C ASN A 66 -12.38 -3.30 -3.28
N ILE A 67 -13.16 -2.23 -3.52
CA ILE A 67 -14.40 -1.96 -2.79
C ILE A 67 -15.47 -3.00 -3.13
N THR A 68 -15.55 -3.42 -4.38
CA THR A 68 -16.54 -4.40 -4.85
C THR A 68 -16.32 -5.80 -4.25
N LYS A 69 -15.04 -6.20 -4.09
CA LYS A 69 -14.66 -7.50 -3.50
C LYS A 69 -14.39 -7.42 -2.00
N GLU A 70 -14.46 -6.22 -1.43
CA GLU A 70 -14.20 -5.95 -0.01
C GLU A 70 -12.84 -6.48 0.46
N GLN A 71 -11.80 -6.23 -0.35
CA GLN A 71 -10.46 -6.73 -0.12
C GLN A 71 -9.39 -5.64 -0.27
N ALA A 72 -8.44 -5.64 0.65
CA ALA A 72 -7.17 -4.92 0.53
C ALA A 72 -6.09 -5.88 0.02
N ILE A 73 -5.42 -5.53 -1.06
CA ILE A 73 -4.43 -6.34 -1.75
C ILE A 73 -3.11 -5.60 -1.73
N GLN A 74 -2.11 -6.15 -1.06
CA GLN A 74 -0.73 -5.67 -1.11
C GLN A 74 0.04 -6.44 -2.17
N LYS A 75 0.75 -5.70 -3.03
CA LYS A 75 1.76 -6.26 -3.93
C LYS A 75 3.12 -5.71 -3.52
N ALA A 76 4.03 -6.56 -3.10
CA ALA A 76 5.37 -6.16 -2.68
C ALA A 76 6.42 -7.11 -3.24
N GLY A 77 7.50 -6.58 -3.79
CA GLY A 77 8.60 -7.36 -4.34
C GLY A 77 9.15 -6.81 -5.64
N ILE A 78 9.91 -7.61 -6.36
CA ILE A 78 10.41 -7.24 -7.68
C ILE A 78 9.25 -7.29 -8.69
N PHE A 79 9.15 -6.30 -9.58
CA PHE A 79 8.05 -6.08 -10.51
C PHE A 79 7.59 -7.34 -11.26
N PHE A 80 8.52 -8.22 -11.65
CA PHE A 80 8.20 -9.46 -12.36
C PHE A 80 7.68 -10.59 -11.46
N PHE A 81 7.94 -10.51 -10.13
CA PHE A 81 7.58 -11.55 -9.15
C PHE A 81 7.09 -10.93 -7.83
N PRO A 82 6.04 -10.08 -7.85
CA PRO A 82 5.53 -9.50 -6.63
C PRO A 82 4.83 -10.57 -5.77
N LYS A 83 5.13 -10.58 -4.49
CA LYS A 83 4.33 -11.33 -3.51
C LYS A 83 3.02 -10.58 -3.30
N THR A 84 1.91 -11.29 -3.40
CA THR A 84 0.58 -10.74 -3.18
C THR A 84 0.05 -11.19 -1.82
N LYS A 85 -0.37 -10.24 -1.00
CA LYS A 85 -1.07 -10.50 0.27
C LYS A 85 -2.48 -9.91 0.16
N ILE A 86 -3.48 -10.73 0.47
CA ILE A 86 -4.89 -10.33 0.46
C ILE A 86 -5.38 -10.27 1.90
N ILE A 87 -6.06 -9.18 2.25
CA ILE A 87 -6.69 -8.94 3.55
C ILE A 87 -8.14 -8.58 3.28
N ASN A 88 -9.09 -9.35 3.80
CA ASN A 88 -10.50 -9.03 3.69
C ASN A 88 -10.83 -7.82 4.57
N PHE A 89 -11.73 -6.94 4.14
CA PHE A 89 -12.17 -5.79 4.93
C PHE A 89 -12.72 -6.22 6.29
N SER A 90 -13.31 -7.41 6.34
CA SER A 90 -13.79 -8.01 7.59
C SER A 90 -12.71 -8.30 8.65
N ALA A 91 -11.43 -8.29 8.29
CA ALA A 91 -10.30 -8.40 9.21
C ALA A 91 -9.68 -7.05 9.57
N ILE A 92 -10.20 -5.96 9.00
CA ILE A 92 -9.72 -4.60 9.23
C ILE A 92 -10.61 -3.94 10.28
N HIS A 93 -9.99 -3.40 11.33
CA HIS A 93 -10.70 -2.62 12.34
C HIS A 93 -11.01 -1.21 11.82
N SER A 94 -9.98 -0.51 11.36
CA SER A 94 -10.08 0.87 10.86
C SER A 94 -8.96 1.21 9.89
N ILE A 95 -9.17 2.30 9.13
CA ILE A 95 -8.09 3.00 8.43
C ILE A 95 -7.92 4.34 9.13
N GLU A 96 -6.72 4.63 9.59
CA GLU A 96 -6.35 5.85 10.29
C GLU A 96 -5.54 6.76 9.37
N ILE A 97 -5.85 8.06 9.42
CA ILE A 97 -5.17 9.08 8.65
C ILE A 97 -4.59 10.09 9.63
N GLU A 98 -3.27 10.10 9.76
CA GLU A 98 -2.56 11.02 10.63
C GLU A 98 -1.82 12.07 9.81
N THR A 99 -2.04 13.35 10.13
CA THR A 99 -1.36 14.46 9.47
C THR A 99 -0.42 15.14 10.45
N PHE A 100 0.85 15.27 10.08
CA PHE A 100 1.88 15.88 10.92
C PHE A 100 2.76 16.84 10.11
N LYS A 101 3.28 17.86 10.80
CA LYS A 101 4.23 18.82 10.22
C LYS A 101 5.65 18.36 10.51
N ARG A 102 6.47 18.25 9.47
CA ARG A 102 7.92 18.05 9.62
C ARG A 102 8.64 19.41 9.66
N PRO A 103 9.79 19.52 10.37
CA PRO A 103 10.48 20.81 10.55
C PRO A 103 10.80 21.53 9.23
N ALA A 104 10.60 22.82 9.26
CA ALA A 104 10.98 23.95 8.39
C ALA A 104 10.90 23.81 6.86
N ARG A 105 11.27 22.72 6.21
CA ARG A 105 11.37 22.67 4.72
C ARG A 105 10.56 21.56 4.05
N PHE A 106 10.06 20.63 4.82
CA PHE A 106 9.44 19.42 4.25
C PHE A 106 7.92 19.52 4.12
N GLY A 107 7.28 20.47 4.82
CA GLY A 107 5.83 20.69 4.76
C GLY A 107 5.02 19.72 5.59
N THR A 108 3.75 19.58 5.24
CA THR A 108 2.79 18.70 5.91
C THR A 108 2.81 17.32 5.23
N PHE A 109 2.91 16.29 6.04
CA PHE A 109 2.87 14.89 5.63
C PHE A 109 1.61 14.22 6.18
N THR A 110 1.10 13.27 5.42
CA THR A 110 0.00 12.42 5.85
C THR A 110 0.45 10.97 5.81
N GLU A 111 0.23 10.26 6.88
CA GLU A 111 0.43 8.83 6.99
C GLU A 111 -0.93 8.15 6.99
N VAL A 112 -1.08 7.13 6.15
CA VAL A 112 -2.28 6.29 6.07
C VAL A 112 -1.93 4.93 6.65
N LYS A 113 -2.65 4.53 7.70
CA LYS A 113 -2.45 3.27 8.42
C LYS A 113 -3.70 2.42 8.34
N MET A 114 -3.52 1.13 8.26
CA MET A 114 -4.57 0.14 8.40
C MET A 114 -4.37 -0.61 9.71
N VAL A 115 -5.37 -0.55 10.58
CA VAL A 115 -5.41 -1.29 11.84
C VAL A 115 -6.23 -2.55 11.65
N LEU A 116 -5.66 -3.70 11.96
CA LEU A 116 -6.34 -4.99 11.87
C LEU A 116 -7.03 -5.32 13.19
N LEU A 117 -8.00 -6.24 13.15
CA LEU A 117 -8.72 -6.71 14.34
C LEU A 117 -7.81 -7.43 15.34
N ASP A 118 -6.65 -7.96 14.91
CA ASP A 118 -5.64 -8.55 15.79
C ASP A 118 -4.72 -7.52 16.47
N GLY A 119 -5.01 -6.22 16.30
CA GLY A 119 -4.25 -5.11 16.85
C GLY A 119 -3.01 -4.71 16.04
N LYS A 120 -2.68 -5.40 14.96
CA LYS A 120 -1.54 -5.03 14.11
C LYS A 120 -1.87 -3.81 13.28
N THR A 121 -0.90 -2.89 13.22
CA THR A 121 -0.96 -1.69 12.37
C THR A 121 -0.02 -1.85 11.19
N ILE A 122 -0.53 -1.56 9.99
CA ILE A 122 0.21 -1.63 8.73
C ILE A 122 0.20 -0.24 8.09
N VAL A 123 1.38 0.33 7.86
CA VAL A 123 1.49 1.60 7.12
C VAL A 123 1.25 1.33 5.64
N ILE A 124 0.26 2.01 5.06
CA ILE A 124 -0.12 1.90 3.65
C ILE A 124 0.71 2.87 2.83
N ASP A 125 0.74 4.13 3.26
CA ASP A 125 1.48 5.20 2.59
C ASP A 125 1.88 6.30 3.59
N ASN A 126 2.95 7.04 3.26
CA ASN A 126 3.43 8.19 4.01
C ASN A 126 4.07 9.19 3.04
N ASP A 127 3.34 10.20 2.64
CA ASP A 127 3.81 11.22 1.69
C ASP A 127 3.30 12.62 2.06
N LYS A 128 3.75 13.63 1.31
CA LYS A 128 3.23 15.00 1.46
C LYS A 128 1.73 15.03 1.20
N THR A 129 0.99 15.65 2.09
CA THR A 129 -0.49 15.72 2.05
C THR A 129 -1.03 16.10 0.67
N LYS A 130 -0.39 17.08 -0.01
CA LYS A 130 -0.79 17.54 -1.34
C LYS A 130 -0.73 16.45 -2.43
N PHE A 131 0.08 15.42 -2.24
CA PHE A 131 0.22 14.32 -3.20
C PHE A 131 -0.74 13.18 -2.94
N LEU A 132 -1.29 13.12 -1.73
CA LEU A 132 -2.25 12.09 -1.32
C LEU A 132 -3.70 12.57 -1.38
N GLN A 133 -3.96 13.86 -1.65
CA GLN A 133 -5.30 14.43 -1.54
C GLN A 133 -6.37 13.60 -2.28
N LYS A 134 -6.13 13.22 -3.53
CA LYS A 134 -7.07 12.40 -4.29
C LYS A 134 -7.29 11.03 -3.65
N GLN A 135 -6.23 10.37 -3.21
CA GLN A 135 -6.32 9.05 -2.56
C GLN A 135 -7.02 9.16 -1.21
N LEU A 136 -6.88 10.28 -0.48
CA LEU A 136 -7.57 10.52 0.78
C LEU A 136 -9.08 10.65 0.60
N GLU A 137 -9.53 11.28 -0.48
CA GLU A 137 -10.96 11.35 -0.83
C GLU A 137 -11.51 9.95 -1.15
N GLU A 138 -10.77 9.16 -1.93
CA GLU A 138 -11.16 7.80 -2.29
C GLU A 138 -11.12 6.84 -1.09
N ILE A 139 -10.19 7.01 -0.13
CA ILE A 139 -10.06 6.15 1.05
C ILE A 139 -11.21 6.35 2.05
N ALA A 140 -11.82 7.53 2.07
CA ALA A 140 -12.99 7.79 2.91
C ALA A 140 -14.13 6.81 2.59
N GLU A 141 -14.32 6.45 1.32
CA GLU A 141 -15.29 5.46 0.90
C GLU A 141 -14.93 4.05 1.37
N VAL A 142 -13.66 3.68 1.32
CA VAL A 142 -13.17 2.40 1.86
C VAL A 142 -13.43 2.33 3.38
N GLN A 143 -13.16 3.44 4.10
CA GLN A 143 -13.47 3.53 5.54
C GLN A 143 -14.96 3.31 5.83
N ASP A 144 -15.84 3.91 5.02
CA ASP A 144 -17.29 3.75 5.19
C ASP A 144 -17.74 2.30 4.97
N VAL A 145 -17.18 1.60 4.00
CA VAL A 145 -17.50 0.18 3.75
C VAL A 145 -17.03 -0.68 4.93
N ILE A 146 -15.78 -0.49 5.41
CA ILE A 146 -15.24 -1.21 6.56
C ILE A 146 -16.11 -0.96 7.81
N ARG A 147 -16.49 0.29 8.07
CA ARG A 147 -17.34 0.65 9.20
C ARG A 147 -18.71 -0.03 9.14
N ARG A 148 -19.36 -0.07 7.97
CA ARG A 148 -20.64 -0.77 7.78
C ARG A 148 -20.53 -2.25 8.07
N GLN A 149 -19.44 -2.90 7.62
CA GLN A 149 -19.21 -4.32 7.91
C GLN A 149 -19.02 -4.59 9.40
N ASN A 150 -18.24 -3.75 10.09
CA ASN A 150 -17.99 -3.91 11.51
C ASN A 150 -19.27 -3.69 12.33
N ASN A 151 -20.11 -2.71 11.96
CA ASN A 151 -21.40 -2.47 12.60
C ASN A 151 -22.36 -3.67 12.38
N LYS A 152 -22.46 -4.19 11.16
CA LYS A 152 -23.28 -5.35 10.87
C LYS A 152 -22.87 -6.57 11.70
N LYS A 153 -21.56 -6.84 11.82
CA LYS A 153 -21.06 -7.93 12.68
C LYS A 153 -21.44 -7.74 14.14
N ALA A 154 -21.37 -6.51 14.65
CA ALA A 154 -21.78 -6.20 16.02
C ALA A 154 -23.29 -6.46 16.21
N GLU A 155 -24.14 -6.01 15.28
CA GLU A 155 -25.56 -6.28 15.30
C GLU A 155 -25.89 -7.78 15.25
N ASP A 156 -25.24 -8.53 14.35
CA ASP A 156 -25.42 -9.98 14.22
C ASP A 156 -25.03 -10.70 15.52
N PHE A 157 -23.93 -10.27 16.16
CA PHE A 157 -23.50 -10.80 17.46
C PHE A 157 -24.51 -10.50 18.57
N PHE A 158 -25.01 -9.27 18.69
CA PHE A 158 -26.01 -8.92 19.69
C PHE A 158 -27.31 -9.68 19.51
N ASN A 159 -27.75 -9.86 18.27
CA ASN A 159 -28.97 -10.63 17.95
C ASN A 159 -28.81 -12.11 18.31
N ALA A 160 -27.62 -12.70 18.05
CA ALA A 160 -27.33 -14.09 18.42
C ALA A 160 -27.35 -14.27 19.95
N VAL A 161 -26.69 -13.37 20.69
CA VAL A 161 -26.68 -13.39 22.16
C VAL A 161 -28.11 -13.22 22.74
N ALA A 162 -28.91 -12.31 22.18
CA ALA A 162 -30.27 -12.10 22.60
C ALA A 162 -31.12 -13.35 22.37
N ALA A 163 -30.96 -14.04 21.25
CA ALA A 163 -31.66 -15.29 20.95
C ALA A 163 -31.30 -16.41 21.94
N ASP A 164 -29.99 -16.55 22.27
CA ASP A 164 -29.52 -17.54 23.24
C ASP A 164 -30.08 -17.30 24.64
N ILE A 165 -30.19 -16.02 25.08
CA ILE A 165 -30.76 -15.67 26.39
C ILE A 165 -32.24 -15.98 26.42
N LEU A 166 -32.98 -15.78 25.32
CA LEU A 166 -34.43 -16.10 25.26
C LEU A 166 -34.65 -17.61 25.31
N ASN A 167 -33.86 -18.39 24.57
CA ASN A 167 -33.97 -19.85 24.53
C ASN A 167 -33.54 -20.53 25.85
N SER A 168 -32.70 -19.89 26.65
CA SER A 168 -32.23 -20.43 27.93
C SER A 168 -33.24 -20.25 29.08
N LYS A 169 -34.36 -19.57 28.84
CA LYS A 169 -35.42 -19.32 29.83
C LYS A 169 -36.62 -20.24 29.68
N GLU A 170 -36.65 -21.10 28.67
CA GLU A 170 -37.59 -22.19 28.52
C GLU A 170 -37.03 -23.50 29.09
#